data_3ef87156883bbf7a9a72263425a7dca1
#
_entry.id   3ef87156883bbf7a9a72263425a7dca1
#
_cell.length_a   1.000
_cell.length_b   1.000
_cell.length_c   1.000
_cell.angle_alpha   90.00
_cell.angle_beta   90.00
_cell.angle_gamma   90.00
#
_symmetry.space_group_name_H-M   'P 1'
#
loop_
_entity.id
_entity.type
_entity.pdbx_description
1 polymer ?
#
loop_
_entity_poly.entity_id
_entity_poly.type
_entity_poly.pdbx_seq_one_letter_code
_entity_poly.pdbx_strand_id
1 'polypeptide(L)'
;MGAYPGGNIIRVTPTLSTDAYAQNDVLTNATEIPNAVSSRGGVSKLINISILNQNTDDLDVDIVFMQVQTNLGTINEAVGSGSLWTDDLAQSAKVIGHIRVDGSDALCNLIGSKLVSFSGPSGDQTVAQMPMLLQAEAGTTSVYFAAVLRSAITPTYVVDDIDFHFHIEYLG
;
A
#
# COMPACT_ATOMS: atom_id res chain seq x y z
N MET A 1 0.09 19.31 -29.67
CA MET A 1 1.00 18.26 -29.21
C MET A 1 0.25 17.48 -28.15
N GLY A 2 -0.11 16.23 -28.42
CA GLY A 2 -0.71 15.36 -27.40
C GLY A 2 0.34 15.10 -26.33
N ALA A 3 0.04 15.41 -25.08
CA ALA A 3 0.86 14.97 -23.96
C ALA A 3 0.87 13.44 -23.98
N TYR A 4 2.03 12.83 -24.13
CA TYR A 4 2.18 11.40 -23.90
C TYR A 4 1.81 11.14 -22.43
N PRO A 5 0.97 10.14 -22.14
CA PRO A 5 0.73 9.76 -20.76
C PRO A 5 2.08 9.40 -20.15
N GLY A 6 2.51 10.21 -19.19
CA GLY A 6 3.75 9.96 -18.46
C GLY A 6 3.51 8.92 -17.38
N GLY A 7 4.50 8.08 -17.10
CA GLY A 7 4.53 7.23 -15.92
C GLY A 7 5.41 7.86 -14.83
N ASN A 8 5.16 7.48 -13.59
CA ASN A 8 5.98 7.87 -12.45
C ASN A 8 6.13 6.71 -11.47
N ILE A 9 7.26 6.68 -10.76
CA ILE A 9 7.48 5.80 -9.62
C ILE A 9 7.50 6.67 -8.37
N ILE A 10 6.50 6.48 -7.52
CA ILE A 10 6.36 7.24 -6.28
C ILE A 10 6.82 6.35 -5.14
N ARG A 11 7.92 6.75 -4.50
CA ARG A 11 8.42 6.09 -3.29
C ARG A 11 7.76 6.69 -2.07
N VAL A 12 7.29 5.82 -1.19
CA VAL A 12 6.70 6.21 0.10
C VAL A 12 7.28 5.32 1.19
N THR A 13 7.88 5.93 2.19
CA THR A 13 8.39 5.29 3.40
C THR A 13 7.38 5.56 4.52
N PRO A 14 6.57 4.58 4.94
CA PRO A 14 5.55 4.80 5.96
C PRO A 14 6.15 4.82 7.37
N THR A 15 5.40 5.35 8.32
CA THR A 15 5.73 5.21 9.73
C THR A 15 5.41 3.81 10.21
N LEU A 16 6.36 3.15 10.86
CA LEU A 16 6.25 1.83 11.47
C LEU A 16 6.39 1.91 12.99
N SER A 17 5.86 0.91 13.72
CA SER A 17 6.20 0.67 15.12
C SER A 17 7.52 -0.10 15.21
N THR A 18 8.25 0.11 16.29
CA THR A 18 9.45 -0.66 16.64
C THR A 18 9.16 -1.88 17.52
N ASP A 19 7.90 -2.06 17.93
CA ASP A 19 7.46 -3.23 18.68
C ASP A 19 7.13 -4.39 17.73
N ALA A 20 7.15 -5.62 18.24
CA ALA A 20 6.83 -6.80 17.46
C ALA A 20 5.36 -6.77 17.01
N TYR A 21 5.14 -6.98 15.72
CA TYR A 21 3.79 -7.04 15.13
C TYR A 21 3.19 -8.43 15.27
N ALA A 22 1.88 -8.51 15.44
CA ALA A 22 1.12 -9.74 15.33
C ALA A 22 0.39 -9.83 13.98
N GLN A 23 -0.07 -11.03 13.63
CA GLN A 23 -0.89 -11.21 12.44
C GLN A 23 -2.19 -10.40 12.55
N ASN A 24 -2.55 -9.71 11.47
CA ASN A 24 -3.68 -8.80 11.31
C ASN A 24 -3.51 -7.44 12.02
N ASP A 25 -2.32 -7.13 12.49
CA ASP A 25 -2.03 -5.79 12.98
C ASP A 25 -1.93 -4.78 11.83
N VAL A 26 -2.29 -3.55 12.12
CA VAL A 26 -2.07 -2.41 11.22
C VAL A 26 -0.57 -2.18 11.12
N LEU A 27 0.01 -2.52 9.96
CA LEU A 27 1.43 -2.29 9.67
C LEU A 27 1.71 -0.80 9.54
N THR A 28 0.90 -0.11 8.75
CA THR A 28 0.93 1.35 8.60
C THR A 28 -0.47 1.89 8.38
N ASN A 29 -0.75 3.03 9.00
CA ASN A 29 -1.98 3.77 8.79
C ASN A 29 -1.98 4.54 7.47
N ALA A 30 -3.09 5.21 7.18
CA ALA A 30 -3.30 5.92 5.94
C ALA A 30 -2.16 6.90 5.64
N THR A 31 -1.31 6.50 4.71
CA THR A 31 -0.13 7.21 4.25
C THR A 31 -0.40 7.76 2.85
N GLU A 32 0.02 8.97 2.60
CA GLU A 32 -0.20 9.67 1.33
C GLU A 32 0.70 9.10 0.23
N ILE A 33 0.11 8.86 -0.95
CA ILE A 33 0.81 8.71 -2.23
C ILE A 33 0.67 10.05 -2.95
N PRO A 34 1.67 10.95 -2.84
CA PRO A 34 1.57 12.29 -3.39
C PRO A 34 1.61 12.25 -4.92
N ASN A 35 0.82 13.11 -5.57
CA ASN A 35 0.77 13.15 -7.03
C ASN A 35 0.45 11.80 -7.68
N ALA A 36 -0.40 11.01 -7.03
CA ALA A 36 -0.89 9.74 -7.57
C ALA A 36 -1.68 9.92 -8.88
N VAL A 37 -2.21 11.11 -9.11
CA VAL A 37 -2.89 11.50 -10.36
C VAL A 37 -2.32 12.81 -10.90
N SER A 38 -2.43 13.04 -12.21
CA SER A 38 -1.86 14.21 -12.91
C SER A 38 -2.62 15.52 -12.64
N SER A 39 -3.89 15.45 -12.27
CA SER A 39 -4.76 16.60 -12.03
C SER A 39 -5.65 16.36 -10.81
N ARG A 40 -6.13 17.44 -10.19
CA ARG A 40 -7.00 17.36 -9.02
C ARG A 40 -8.29 16.61 -9.33
N GLY A 41 -8.62 15.60 -8.53
CA GLY A 41 -9.76 14.72 -8.76
C GLY A 41 -9.60 13.81 -9.98
N GLY A 42 -8.40 13.75 -10.54
CA GLY A 42 -8.08 12.95 -11.72
C GLY A 42 -7.98 11.46 -11.44
N VAL A 43 -7.61 10.73 -12.48
CA VAL A 43 -7.48 9.26 -12.46
C VAL A 43 -6.13 8.86 -13.03
N SER A 44 -5.57 7.78 -12.48
CA SER A 44 -4.38 7.11 -12.99
C SER A 44 -4.55 5.60 -12.92
N LYS A 45 -3.57 4.87 -13.45
CA LYS A 45 -3.46 3.43 -13.27
C LYS A 45 -2.25 3.11 -12.40
N LEU A 46 -2.47 2.32 -11.37
CA LEU A 46 -1.41 1.63 -10.65
C LEU A 46 -1.07 0.36 -11.43
N ILE A 47 0.11 0.33 -12.03
CA ILE A 47 0.54 -0.77 -12.92
C ILE A 47 1.40 -1.81 -12.23
N ASN A 48 2.10 -1.42 -11.16
CA ASN A 48 2.92 -2.30 -10.35
C ASN A 48 3.15 -1.70 -8.96
N ILE A 49 3.42 -2.56 -7.98
CA ILE A 49 3.96 -2.18 -6.67
C ILE A 49 5.24 -2.96 -6.45
N SER A 50 6.30 -2.28 -6.04
CA SER A 50 7.49 -2.92 -5.50
C SER A 50 7.62 -2.54 -4.03
N ILE A 51 7.95 -3.49 -3.19
CA ILE A 51 8.16 -3.28 -1.75
C ILE A 51 9.59 -3.68 -1.45
N LEU A 52 10.38 -2.73 -0.97
CA LEU A 52 11.70 -2.99 -0.42
C LEU A 52 11.55 -3.17 1.08
N ASN A 53 11.80 -4.38 1.56
CA ASN A 53 11.83 -4.73 2.97
C ASN A 53 13.28 -4.93 3.39
N GLN A 54 13.79 -4.08 4.26
CA GLN A 54 15.17 -4.16 4.80
C GLN A 54 15.27 -5.14 5.97
N ASN A 55 14.17 -5.77 6.36
CA ASN A 55 14.16 -6.90 7.29
C ASN A 55 14.32 -8.22 6.52
N THR A 56 14.86 -9.24 7.19
CA THR A 56 15.04 -10.60 6.63
C THR A 56 13.77 -11.43 6.63
N ASP A 57 12.75 -11.01 7.37
CA ASP A 57 11.46 -11.69 7.46
C ASP A 57 10.62 -11.50 6.19
N ASP A 58 9.79 -12.49 5.86
CA ASP A 58 8.85 -12.38 4.75
C ASP A 58 7.73 -11.39 5.11
N LEU A 59 7.44 -10.49 4.19
CA LEU A 59 6.43 -9.46 4.37
C LEU A 59 5.16 -9.81 3.58
N ASP A 60 4.20 -10.43 4.26
CA ASP A 60 2.87 -10.68 3.70
C ASP A 60 1.96 -9.54 4.14
N VAL A 61 1.39 -8.80 3.21
CA VAL A 61 0.55 -7.64 3.51
C VAL A 61 -0.68 -7.54 2.63
N ASP A 62 -1.77 -7.08 3.23
CA ASP A 62 -2.92 -6.55 2.50
C ASP A 62 -2.78 -5.02 2.46
N ILE A 63 -2.75 -4.44 1.27
CA ILE A 63 -2.67 -2.99 1.04
C ILE A 63 -4.03 -2.50 0.61
N VAL A 64 -4.61 -1.57 1.38
CA VAL A 64 -5.90 -0.94 1.09
C VAL A 64 -5.67 0.45 0.53
N PHE A 65 -6.29 0.77 -0.60
CA PHE A 65 -6.23 2.09 -1.23
C PHE A 65 -7.53 2.85 -1.00
N MET A 66 -7.41 4.15 -0.74
CA MET A 66 -8.55 5.02 -0.41
C MET A 66 -8.34 6.44 -0.91
N GLN A 67 -9.45 7.15 -1.18
CA GLN A 67 -9.41 8.55 -1.62
C GLN A 67 -9.22 9.52 -0.46
N VAL A 68 -9.75 9.18 0.72
CA VAL A 68 -9.70 10.02 1.91
C VAL A 68 -8.81 9.36 2.96
N GLN A 69 -7.92 10.15 3.55
CA GLN A 69 -7.04 9.67 4.61
C GLN A 69 -7.85 9.18 5.82
N THR A 70 -7.90 7.87 6.00
CA THR A 70 -8.64 7.24 7.10
C THR A 70 -7.81 6.10 7.69
N ASN A 71 -7.54 6.16 8.99
CA ASN A 71 -6.74 5.16 9.66
C ASN A 71 -7.53 3.87 9.88
N LEU A 72 -6.88 2.72 9.73
CA LEU A 72 -7.47 1.39 9.95
C LEU A 72 -7.52 1.00 11.44
N GLY A 73 -6.73 1.67 12.26
CA GLY A 73 -6.58 1.36 13.69
C GLY A 73 -5.36 2.06 14.26
N THR A 74 -4.90 1.62 15.41
CA THR A 74 -3.59 1.99 15.95
C THR A 74 -2.51 1.14 15.25
N ILE A 75 -1.36 1.75 14.89
CA ILE A 75 -0.23 0.99 14.35
C ILE A 75 0.21 -0.05 15.38
N ASN A 76 0.52 -1.27 14.90
CA ASN A 76 0.88 -2.41 15.72
C ASN A 76 -0.24 -2.92 16.65
N GLU A 77 -1.49 -2.69 16.28
CA GLU A 77 -2.67 -3.29 16.90
C GLU A 77 -3.62 -3.79 15.82
N ALA A 78 -4.55 -4.66 16.19
CA ALA A 78 -5.53 -5.21 15.26
C ALA A 78 -6.34 -4.11 14.55
N VAL A 79 -6.73 -4.36 13.31
CA VAL A 79 -7.63 -3.48 12.56
C VAL A 79 -8.88 -3.17 13.37
N GLY A 80 -9.27 -1.90 13.43
CA GLY A 80 -10.41 -1.43 14.22
C GLY A 80 -10.08 -1.11 15.67
N SER A 81 -8.85 -1.32 16.12
CA SER A 81 -8.41 -0.91 17.46
C SER A 81 -8.63 0.58 17.68
N GLY A 82 -8.97 0.98 18.89
CA GLY A 82 -9.29 2.36 19.19
C GLY A 82 -10.58 2.88 18.54
N SER A 83 -11.44 2.00 18.00
CA SER A 83 -12.66 2.36 17.27
C SER A 83 -12.40 3.24 16.04
N LEU A 84 -11.20 3.11 15.44
CA LEU A 84 -10.78 3.93 14.31
C LEU A 84 -11.27 3.41 12.94
N TRP A 85 -11.79 2.19 12.89
CA TRP A 85 -12.38 1.63 11.68
C TRP A 85 -13.77 1.06 11.96
N THR A 86 -14.78 1.74 11.48
CA THR A 86 -16.19 1.37 11.55
C THR A 86 -16.80 1.35 10.16
N ASP A 87 -18.03 0.81 10.00
CA ASP A 87 -18.72 0.80 8.71
C ASP A 87 -18.87 2.22 8.13
N ASP A 88 -19.17 3.21 8.97
CA ASP A 88 -19.29 4.60 8.53
C ASP A 88 -17.93 5.18 8.08
N LEU A 89 -16.84 4.81 8.75
CA LEU A 89 -15.50 5.25 8.38
C LEU A 89 -15.04 4.53 7.10
N ALA A 90 -15.37 3.26 6.91
CA ALA A 90 -15.08 2.54 5.68
C ALA A 90 -15.74 3.21 4.47
N GLN A 91 -16.98 3.68 4.62
CA GLN A 91 -17.67 4.43 3.56
C GLN A 91 -17.05 5.82 3.34
N SER A 92 -16.74 6.55 4.42
CA SER A 92 -16.14 7.90 4.33
C SER A 92 -14.72 7.89 3.78
N ALA A 93 -13.97 6.79 3.98
CA ALA A 93 -12.64 6.59 3.41
C ALA A 93 -12.65 6.51 1.88
N LYS A 94 -13.80 6.20 1.29
CA LYS A 94 -13.94 5.97 -0.16
C LYS A 94 -12.89 4.99 -0.66
N VAL A 95 -12.98 3.75 -0.13
CA VAL A 95 -12.05 2.67 -0.50
C VAL A 95 -12.12 2.44 -2.01
N ILE A 96 -10.96 2.46 -2.65
CA ILE A 96 -10.78 2.21 -4.08
C ILE A 96 -10.67 0.71 -4.35
N GLY A 97 -9.90 0.01 -3.50
CA GLY A 97 -9.63 -1.40 -3.65
C GLY A 97 -8.53 -1.86 -2.68
N HIS A 98 -8.17 -3.13 -2.79
CA HIS A 98 -7.06 -3.67 -2.02
C HIS A 98 -6.21 -4.60 -2.88
N ILE A 99 -4.98 -4.83 -2.44
CA ILE A 99 -4.03 -5.75 -3.06
C ILE A 99 -3.40 -6.58 -1.95
N ARG A 100 -3.31 -7.89 -2.16
CA ARG A 100 -2.52 -8.78 -1.31
C ARG A 100 -1.16 -8.99 -1.93
N VAL A 101 -0.12 -8.79 -1.16
CA VAL A 101 1.26 -9.10 -1.50
C VAL A 101 1.71 -10.23 -0.60
N ASP A 102 2.19 -11.33 -1.21
CA ASP A 102 2.78 -12.47 -0.53
C ASP A 102 4.30 -12.34 -0.60
N GLY A 103 4.94 -12.19 0.55
CA GLY A 103 6.38 -12.00 0.64
C GLY A 103 7.18 -13.27 0.34
N SER A 104 6.55 -14.44 0.39
CA SER A 104 7.17 -15.70 -0.01
C SER A 104 7.42 -15.76 -1.52
N ASP A 105 6.66 -15.01 -2.30
CA ASP A 105 6.89 -14.78 -3.72
C ASP A 105 8.00 -13.75 -3.99
N ALA A 106 8.72 -13.30 -2.94
CA ALA A 106 9.83 -12.37 -3.06
C ALA A 106 10.92 -12.96 -3.94
N LEU A 107 11.05 -12.40 -5.11
CA LEU A 107 11.90 -12.96 -6.18
C LEU A 107 13.34 -12.46 -6.12
N CYS A 108 13.62 -11.43 -5.31
CA CYS A 108 14.94 -10.84 -5.20
C CYS A 108 15.37 -10.73 -3.74
N ASN A 109 16.22 -11.68 -3.32
CA ASN A 109 16.83 -11.65 -2.00
C ASN A 109 18.17 -10.88 -2.11
N LEU A 110 18.15 -9.64 -1.62
CA LEU A 110 19.33 -8.81 -1.49
C LEU A 110 19.95 -9.08 -0.11
N ILE A 111 21.27 -8.99 0.02
CA ILE A 111 21.93 -9.22 1.30
C ILE A 111 21.37 -8.24 2.34
N GLY A 112 20.62 -8.78 3.32
CA GLY A 112 19.98 -7.99 4.39
C GLY A 112 18.68 -7.28 4.01
N SER A 113 18.13 -7.53 2.80
CA SER A 113 16.83 -6.98 2.39
C SER A 113 16.16 -7.82 1.33
N LYS A 114 14.85 -7.68 1.19
CA LYS A 114 14.02 -8.38 0.21
C LYS A 114 13.26 -7.38 -0.66
N LEU A 115 13.26 -7.60 -1.96
CA LEU A 115 12.45 -6.83 -2.91
C LEU A 115 11.35 -7.71 -3.45
N VAL A 116 10.12 -7.31 -3.19
CA VAL A 116 8.91 -7.94 -3.74
C VAL A 116 8.33 -7.01 -4.80
N SER A 117 7.97 -7.55 -5.96
CA SER A 117 7.26 -6.81 -7.00
C SER A 117 5.95 -7.50 -7.33
N PHE A 118 4.86 -6.74 -7.36
CA PHE A 118 3.53 -7.22 -7.64
C PHE A 118 2.94 -6.48 -8.85
N SER A 119 2.74 -7.20 -9.94
CA SER A 119 2.17 -6.67 -11.18
C SER A 119 0.90 -7.40 -11.66
N GLY A 120 0.43 -8.37 -10.89
CA GLY A 120 -0.77 -9.15 -11.22
C GLY A 120 -0.94 -10.35 -10.30
N PRO A 121 -2.02 -11.11 -10.46
CA PRO A 121 -2.24 -12.29 -9.63
C PRO A 121 -1.14 -13.32 -9.89
N SER A 122 -0.42 -13.72 -8.86
CA SER A 122 0.47 -14.86 -8.89
C SER A 122 -0.22 -16.09 -8.26
N GLY A 123 -0.16 -17.22 -8.92
CA GLY A 123 -0.64 -18.50 -8.39
C GLY A 123 -2.13 -18.49 -8.04
N ASP A 124 -2.44 -18.91 -6.83
CA ASP A 124 -3.81 -19.15 -6.32
C ASP A 124 -4.50 -17.86 -5.82
N GLN A 125 -3.93 -16.67 -6.05
CA GLN A 125 -4.47 -15.40 -5.58
C GLN A 125 -5.63 -14.94 -6.47
N THR A 126 -6.83 -15.04 -5.95
CA THR A 126 -8.04 -14.54 -6.62
C THR A 126 -8.28 -13.04 -6.38
N VAL A 127 -7.33 -12.34 -5.77
CA VAL A 127 -7.51 -10.98 -5.25
C VAL A 127 -6.58 -10.01 -5.96
N ALA A 128 -7.16 -8.95 -6.45
CA ALA A 128 -6.56 -7.80 -7.10
C ALA A 128 -5.93 -8.07 -8.48
N GLN A 129 -6.53 -7.43 -9.45
CA GLN A 129 -5.97 -7.37 -10.80
C GLN A 129 -5.23 -6.05 -10.99
N MET A 130 -4.01 -6.13 -11.46
CA MET A 130 -3.33 -4.98 -12.03
C MET A 130 -3.64 -4.89 -13.53
N PRO A 131 -3.80 -3.71 -14.10
CA PRO A 131 -3.72 -2.42 -13.43
C PRO A 131 -4.99 -2.08 -12.65
N MET A 132 -4.83 -1.43 -11.49
CA MET A 132 -5.93 -0.88 -10.71
C MET A 132 -6.08 0.62 -10.99
N LEU A 133 -7.33 1.09 -11.12
CA LEU A 133 -7.59 2.53 -11.23
C LEU A 133 -7.45 3.19 -9.87
N LEU A 134 -6.67 4.25 -9.80
CA LEU A 134 -6.58 5.16 -8.68
C LEU A 134 -7.32 6.45 -9.04
N GLN A 135 -8.18 6.92 -8.16
CA GLN A 135 -8.88 8.19 -8.29
C GLN A 135 -8.65 9.04 -7.05
N ALA A 136 -8.19 10.25 -7.24
CA ALA A 136 -8.05 11.20 -6.15
C ALA A 136 -9.39 11.86 -5.79
N GLU A 137 -9.52 12.31 -4.56
CA GLU A 137 -10.65 13.13 -4.12
C GLU A 137 -10.62 14.50 -4.83
N ALA A 138 -11.80 15.10 -5.00
CA ALA A 138 -11.89 16.42 -5.59
C ALA A 138 -11.01 17.43 -4.84
N GLY A 139 -10.18 18.16 -5.57
CA GLY A 139 -9.31 19.18 -5.00
C GLY A 139 -7.90 18.71 -4.62
N THR A 140 -7.59 17.41 -4.68
CA THR A 140 -6.26 16.85 -4.45
C THR A 140 -5.75 16.05 -5.64
N THR A 141 -4.43 15.81 -5.67
CA THR A 141 -3.77 14.87 -6.60
C THR A 141 -3.30 13.60 -5.89
N SER A 142 -3.58 13.47 -4.59
CA SER A 142 -3.11 12.38 -3.75
C SER A 142 -4.15 11.29 -3.59
N VAL A 143 -3.68 10.07 -3.42
CA VAL A 143 -4.43 8.89 -2.98
C VAL A 143 -3.74 8.40 -1.72
N TYR A 144 -4.42 7.67 -0.88
CA TYR A 144 -3.87 7.14 0.36
C TYR A 144 -3.84 5.62 0.33
N PHE A 145 -2.90 5.03 1.05
CA PHE A 145 -2.88 3.60 1.31
C PHE A 145 -2.63 3.33 2.78
N ALA A 146 -3.10 2.20 3.25
CA ALA A 146 -2.76 1.62 4.53
C ALA A 146 -2.45 0.14 4.32
N ALA A 147 -1.64 -0.45 5.20
CA ALA A 147 -1.26 -1.85 5.09
C ALA A 147 -1.53 -2.61 6.39
N VAL A 148 -1.95 -3.86 6.24
CA VAL A 148 -2.22 -4.79 7.33
C VAL A 148 -1.31 -6.00 7.18
N LEU A 149 -0.61 -6.37 8.23
CA LEU A 149 0.28 -7.52 8.24
C LEU A 149 -0.52 -8.83 8.18
N ARG A 150 -0.13 -9.71 7.27
CA ARG A 150 -0.76 -11.04 7.11
C ARG A 150 0.15 -12.17 7.56
N SER A 151 1.45 -11.90 7.67
CA SER A 151 2.42 -12.90 8.09
C SER A 151 2.06 -13.51 9.45
N ALA A 152 2.25 -14.81 9.57
CA ALA A 152 2.08 -15.52 10.85
C ALA A 152 3.31 -15.37 11.78
N ILE A 153 4.44 -14.89 11.25
CA ILE A 153 5.59 -14.52 12.05
C ILE A 153 5.37 -13.17 12.71
N THR A 154 6.12 -12.89 13.77
CA THR A 154 6.04 -11.64 14.53
C THR A 154 7.25 -10.76 14.24
N PRO A 155 7.28 -10.08 13.07
CA PRO A 155 8.44 -9.27 12.70
C PRO A 155 8.54 -8.05 13.60
N THR A 156 9.77 -7.60 13.78
CA THR A 156 10.06 -6.30 14.42
C THR A 156 10.79 -5.44 13.41
N TYR A 157 10.28 -4.26 13.17
CA TYR A 157 10.86 -3.30 12.23
C TYR A 157 11.56 -2.17 12.96
N VAL A 158 12.48 -1.52 12.28
CA VAL A 158 12.98 -0.22 12.67
C VAL A 158 12.42 0.85 11.73
N VAL A 159 12.63 2.10 12.07
CA VAL A 159 12.20 3.22 11.22
C VAL A 159 12.84 3.06 9.83
N ASP A 160 12.03 3.27 8.80
CA ASP A 160 12.44 3.21 7.38
C ASP A 160 12.80 1.80 6.84
N ASP A 161 12.46 0.72 7.53
CA ASP A 161 12.72 -0.64 7.06
C ASP A 161 11.90 -1.02 5.82
N ILE A 162 10.79 -0.37 5.58
CA ILE A 162 9.89 -0.69 4.45
C ILE A 162 9.67 0.53 3.57
N ASP A 163 9.94 0.36 2.28
CA ASP A 163 9.60 1.32 1.23
C ASP A 163 8.60 0.73 0.26
N PHE A 164 7.54 1.47 -0.02
CA PHE A 164 6.59 1.16 -1.07
C PHE A 164 6.89 2.00 -2.30
N HIS A 165 7.04 1.35 -3.45
CA HIS A 165 7.23 1.99 -4.74
C HIS A 165 6.00 1.75 -5.60
N PHE A 166 5.20 2.79 -5.84
CA PHE A 166 4.01 2.75 -6.67
C PHE A 166 4.35 3.16 -8.09
N HIS A 167 4.22 2.24 -9.04
CA HIS A 167 4.44 2.50 -10.46
C HIS A 167 3.12 2.94 -11.09
N ILE A 168 3.04 4.19 -11.49
CA ILE A 168 1.80 4.84 -11.93
C ILE A 168 1.88 5.28 -13.38
N GLU A 169 0.82 5.01 -14.14
CA GLU A 169 0.56 5.56 -15.47
C GLU A 169 -0.54 6.61 -15.36
N TYR A 170 -0.24 7.84 -15.72
CA TYR A 170 -1.21 8.92 -15.70
C TYR A 170 -2.17 8.82 -16.89
N LEU A 171 -3.47 9.02 -16.63
CA LEU A 171 -4.53 9.03 -17.63
C LEU A 171 -4.93 10.48 -17.91
N GLY A 172 -4.36 11.07 -18.93
CA GLY A 172 -4.76 12.39 -19.46
C GLY A 172 -4.17 13.56 -18.73
#